data_f252d562729b0b53042f60fc69e16bea
#
_entry.id   f252d562729b0b53042f60fc69e16bea
#
_cell.length_a   1.000
_cell.length_b   1.000
_cell.length_c   1.000
_cell.angle_alpha   90.00
_cell.angle_beta   90.00
_cell.angle_gamma   90.00
#
_symmetry.space_group_name_H-M   'P 1'
#
loop_
_entity.id
_entity.type
_entity.pdbx_description
1 polymer ?
#
loop_
_entity_poly.entity_id
_entity_poly.type
_entity_poly.pdbx_seq_one_letter_code
_entity_poly.pdbx_strand_id
1 'polypeptide(L)'
;MRAASLIAFDIRRRKTPTLRLFRFICGLLVVALDMAAQDLAAAQERKKIVAAYVAASEQMIIPALAQQTGIFHKHGLDAQIVLVSGSPRNVQSLIAGNFDYTMAGVTPLVRARLNGADPVILAAIANYSTQQIIVAPQAGIRKLDDLRGKIVGVTQYGSEGDTFLRIALKSAGLRPDVDVTIFQTGGGANTVQALAAGKIHAGATGGSNALQAKRLGALEIASDEEMKILALAGTLATTRRKIARDRQEVANFMRAFVEAIHFFKTNREASIRIMQKFMAGLPIEIVSPLYNETKDRLPALPMPMKEAIQSVLDRETDPKARALQPADVADFSFLQDLEKSGFLRELYRSSGR
;
A
#
# COMPACT_ATOMS: atom_id res chain seq x y z
N MET A 1 79.08 -17.57 66.61
CA MET A 1 79.52 -16.16 66.33
C MET A 1 78.71 -15.61 65.14
N ARG A 2 78.14 -14.44 65.36
CA ARG A 2 77.59 -13.42 64.46
C ARG A 2 76.33 -13.76 63.66
N ALA A 3 75.32 -13.06 64.10
CA ALA A 3 74.03 -12.66 63.55
C ALA A 3 74.09 -12.12 62.10
N ALA A 4 73.06 -12.43 61.31
CA ALA A 4 72.69 -11.63 60.18
C ALA A 4 71.15 -11.44 60.19
N SER A 5 70.77 -10.20 60.44
CA SER A 5 69.42 -9.69 60.54
C SER A 5 68.74 -9.70 59.19
N LEU A 6 67.56 -10.37 59.05
CA LEU A 6 66.65 -10.23 57.90
C LEU A 6 65.82 -8.96 58.06
N ILE A 7 66.04 -7.99 57.18
CA ILE A 7 65.16 -6.81 57.02
C ILE A 7 64.01 -7.23 56.13
N ALA A 8 62.82 -7.37 56.74
CA ALA A 8 61.58 -7.57 55.95
C ALA A 8 61.15 -6.20 55.44
N PHE A 9 61.11 -6.06 54.11
CA PHE A 9 60.62 -4.86 53.40
C PHE A 9 59.10 -5.00 53.15
N ASP A 10 58.34 -4.36 54.02
CA ASP A 10 56.87 -4.31 53.89
C ASP A 10 56.48 -3.33 52.79
N ILE A 11 56.16 -3.86 51.60
CA ILE A 11 55.63 -3.08 50.49
C ILE A 11 54.13 -2.89 50.69
N ARG A 12 53.77 -1.87 51.51
CA ARG A 12 52.40 -1.37 51.48
C ARG A 12 52.02 -0.83 50.12
N ARG A 13 51.17 -1.59 49.37
CA ARG A 13 50.51 -1.14 48.15
C ARG A 13 49.74 0.18 48.41
N ARG A 14 50.39 1.33 48.20
CA ARG A 14 49.70 2.61 48.07
C ARG A 14 48.82 2.54 46.81
N LYS A 15 47.49 2.39 46.98
CA LYS A 15 46.51 2.59 45.92
C LYS A 15 46.51 4.07 45.55
N THR A 16 47.32 4.44 44.55
CA THR A 16 47.41 5.81 44.06
C THR A 16 46.09 6.20 43.42
N PRO A 17 45.51 7.38 43.75
CA PRO A 17 44.23 7.85 43.17
C PRO A 17 44.26 7.96 41.66
N THR A 18 45.43 8.10 41.05
CA THR A 18 45.66 8.12 39.60
C THR A 18 45.24 6.83 38.88
N LEU A 19 45.41 5.65 39.51
CA LEU A 19 45.03 4.37 38.91
C LEU A 19 43.49 4.15 38.88
N ARG A 20 42.78 4.72 39.85
CA ARG A 20 41.32 4.72 39.89
C ARG A 20 40.74 5.66 38.84
N LEU A 21 41.32 6.86 38.69
CA LEU A 21 40.91 7.85 37.70
C LEU A 21 41.18 7.33 36.30
N PHE A 22 42.31 6.67 36.03
CA PHE A 22 42.64 6.08 34.75
C PHE A 22 41.66 4.95 34.37
N ARG A 23 41.28 4.08 35.34
CA ARG A 23 40.26 3.03 35.07
C ARG A 23 38.88 3.62 34.83
N PHE A 24 38.53 4.73 35.47
CA PHE A 24 37.23 5.40 35.23
C PHE A 24 37.18 6.06 33.85
N ILE A 25 38.30 6.70 33.43
CA ILE A 25 38.42 7.31 32.09
C ILE A 25 38.41 6.23 30.99
N CYS A 26 39.14 5.13 31.18
CA CYS A 26 39.09 4.00 30.23
C CYS A 26 37.69 3.36 30.14
N GLY A 27 36.97 3.23 31.26
CA GLY A 27 35.61 2.73 31.28
C GLY A 27 34.61 3.65 30.52
N LEU A 28 34.75 4.97 30.71
CA LEU A 28 33.95 5.96 29.98
C LEU A 28 34.27 5.98 28.46
N LEU A 29 35.54 5.82 28.11
CA LEU A 29 35.96 5.72 26.71
C LEU A 29 35.42 4.45 26.03
N VAL A 30 35.41 3.31 26.70
CA VAL A 30 34.83 2.05 26.18
C VAL A 30 33.34 2.21 26.01
N VAL A 31 32.61 2.78 26.98
CA VAL A 31 31.16 3.03 26.85
C VAL A 31 30.86 4.03 25.73
N ALA A 32 31.67 5.09 25.58
CA ALA A 32 31.51 6.04 24.49
C ALA A 32 31.83 5.43 23.13
N LEU A 33 32.81 4.53 23.02
CA LEU A 33 33.09 3.77 21.79
C LEU A 33 31.99 2.76 21.46
N ASP A 34 31.41 2.09 22.49
CA ASP A 34 30.28 1.18 22.27
C ASP A 34 29.02 1.94 21.84
N MET A 35 28.75 3.12 22.41
CA MET A 35 27.65 3.97 21.95
C MET A 35 27.90 4.51 20.53
N ALA A 36 29.11 4.95 20.20
CA ALA A 36 29.47 5.39 18.86
C ALA A 36 29.46 4.23 17.84
N ALA A 37 29.83 3.02 18.25
CA ALA A 37 29.73 1.81 17.40
C ALA A 37 28.27 1.39 17.18
N GLN A 38 27.40 1.58 18.18
CA GLN A 38 25.95 1.35 18.04
C GLN A 38 25.30 2.40 17.13
N ASP A 39 25.70 3.68 17.22
CA ASP A 39 25.25 4.72 16.30
C ASP A 39 25.80 4.51 14.88
N LEU A 40 27.02 4.03 14.70
CA LEU A 40 27.56 3.64 13.39
C LEU A 40 26.90 2.38 12.83
N ALA A 41 26.55 1.41 13.66
CA ALA A 41 25.78 0.24 13.27
C ALA A 41 24.32 0.59 12.91
N ALA A 42 23.75 1.62 13.57
CA ALA A 42 22.46 2.19 13.22
C ALA A 42 22.49 3.05 11.94
N ALA A 43 23.66 3.49 11.52
CA ALA A 43 23.92 4.14 10.23
C ALA A 43 24.17 3.13 9.08
N GLN A 44 23.69 1.89 9.22
CA GLN A 44 23.60 1.00 8.05
C GLN A 44 22.85 1.74 6.97
N GLU A 45 23.51 2.04 5.86
CA GLU A 45 22.99 2.85 4.76
C GLU A 45 21.64 2.29 4.33
N ARG A 46 20.56 3.03 4.65
CA ARG A 46 19.18 2.61 4.35
C ARG A 46 19.03 2.50 2.84
N LYS A 47 18.45 1.41 2.38
CA LYS A 47 18.19 1.25 0.96
C LYS A 47 17.13 2.23 0.50
N LYS A 48 17.51 3.10 -0.44
CA LYS A 48 16.57 4.03 -1.08
C LYS A 48 15.62 3.26 -1.98
N ILE A 49 14.34 3.47 -1.80
CA ILE A 49 13.28 2.88 -2.60
C ILE A 49 12.25 3.92 -2.99
N VAL A 50 11.62 3.72 -4.12
CA VAL A 50 10.49 4.54 -4.56
C VAL A 50 9.27 3.64 -4.68
N ALA A 51 8.17 4.03 -4.00
CA ALA A 51 6.89 3.35 -4.12
C ALA A 51 5.83 4.34 -4.62
N ALA A 52 5.07 3.94 -5.63
CA ALA A 52 4.04 4.76 -6.24
C ALA A 52 2.65 4.31 -5.80
N TYR A 53 1.69 5.23 -5.85
CA TYR A 53 0.27 4.94 -5.65
C TYR A 53 -0.58 5.71 -6.68
N VAL A 54 -1.78 5.20 -6.99
CA VAL A 54 -2.57 5.71 -8.11
C VAL A 54 -3.59 6.79 -7.73
N ALA A 55 -3.98 6.86 -6.46
CA ALA A 55 -4.95 7.81 -5.95
C ALA A 55 -4.76 8.04 -4.45
N ALA A 56 -5.04 9.24 -3.98
CA ALA A 56 -5.08 9.54 -2.55
C ALA A 56 -6.39 9.01 -1.94
N SER A 57 -6.44 7.70 -1.70
CA SER A 57 -7.58 7.00 -1.13
C SER A 57 -7.18 6.14 0.08
N GLU A 58 -8.15 5.76 0.87
CA GLU A 58 -7.98 4.91 2.05
C GLU A 58 -7.29 3.58 1.73
N GLN A 59 -7.49 3.04 0.54
CA GLN A 59 -6.88 1.78 0.10
C GLN A 59 -5.39 1.91 -0.25
N MET A 60 -4.91 3.13 -0.47
CA MET A 60 -3.53 3.40 -0.91
C MET A 60 -2.66 3.99 0.21
N ILE A 61 -3.21 4.15 1.43
CA ILE A 61 -2.58 4.88 2.54
C ILE A 61 -1.36 4.17 3.14
N ILE A 62 -1.30 2.84 3.09
CA ILE A 62 -0.36 2.04 3.90
C ILE A 62 1.11 2.41 3.67
N PRO A 63 1.62 2.57 2.43
CA PRO A 63 3.01 3.01 2.23
C PRO A 63 3.28 4.43 2.76
N ALA A 64 2.33 5.36 2.59
CA ALA A 64 2.47 6.72 3.10
C ALA A 64 2.47 6.75 4.64
N LEU A 65 1.67 5.89 5.27
CA LEU A 65 1.64 5.72 6.72
C LEU A 65 2.97 5.13 7.22
N ALA A 66 3.50 4.09 6.57
CA ALA A 66 4.80 3.51 6.90
C ALA A 66 5.95 4.55 6.80
N GLN A 67 5.89 5.44 5.81
CA GLN A 67 6.85 6.53 5.65
C GLN A 67 6.73 7.55 6.79
N GLN A 68 5.52 8.07 7.05
CA GLN A 68 5.30 9.14 8.02
C GLN A 68 5.51 8.70 9.48
N THR A 69 5.36 7.41 9.77
CA THR A 69 5.61 6.83 11.11
C THR A 69 7.03 6.33 11.30
N GLY A 70 7.90 6.41 10.29
CA GLY A 70 9.28 5.90 10.36
C GLY A 70 9.39 4.37 10.31
N ILE A 71 8.30 3.65 10.04
CA ILE A 71 8.30 2.18 9.98
C ILE A 71 9.24 1.68 8.88
N PHE A 72 9.31 2.35 7.71
CA PHE A 72 10.30 1.99 6.69
C PHE A 72 11.73 2.09 7.19
N HIS A 73 12.06 3.15 7.94
CA HIS A 73 13.40 3.32 8.53
C HIS A 73 13.74 2.20 9.51
N LYS A 74 12.77 1.77 10.34
CA LYS A 74 12.92 0.63 11.25
C LYS A 74 13.32 -0.66 10.52
N HIS A 75 12.85 -0.83 9.27
CA HIS A 75 13.15 -1.98 8.42
C HIS A 75 14.30 -1.73 7.44
N GLY A 76 15.14 -0.72 7.67
CA GLY A 76 16.33 -0.43 6.87
C GLY A 76 16.05 0.16 5.47
N LEU A 77 14.87 0.79 5.30
CA LEU A 77 14.44 1.39 4.03
C LEU A 77 14.27 2.91 4.18
N ASP A 78 14.74 3.65 3.17
CA ASP A 78 14.44 5.07 2.98
C ASP A 78 13.48 5.19 1.78
N ALA A 79 12.19 5.34 2.08
CA ALA A 79 11.13 5.23 1.08
C ALA A 79 10.64 6.61 0.64
N GLN A 80 10.66 6.87 -0.66
CA GLN A 80 9.94 7.97 -1.29
C GLN A 80 8.58 7.45 -1.80
N ILE A 81 7.49 8.12 -1.40
CA ILE A 81 6.13 7.75 -1.80
C ILE A 81 5.60 8.79 -2.78
N VAL A 82 5.21 8.37 -3.99
CA VAL A 82 4.85 9.27 -5.09
C VAL A 82 3.46 8.94 -5.66
N LEU A 83 2.69 9.99 -6.00
CA LEU A 83 1.42 9.85 -6.70
C LEU A 83 1.65 9.82 -8.21
N VAL A 84 1.19 8.76 -8.87
CA VAL A 84 1.11 8.65 -10.33
C VAL A 84 -0.31 8.23 -10.70
N SER A 85 -1.15 9.19 -11.06
CA SER A 85 -2.57 8.94 -11.32
C SER A 85 -2.82 7.96 -12.45
N GLY A 86 -3.72 7.01 -12.20
CA GLY A 86 -4.17 6.00 -13.16
C GLY A 86 -3.30 4.74 -13.17
N SER A 87 -3.93 3.60 -12.91
CA SER A 87 -3.25 2.30 -12.79
C SER A 87 -2.47 1.88 -14.04
N PRO A 88 -2.96 2.06 -15.28
CA PRO A 88 -2.18 1.68 -16.47
C PRO A 88 -0.84 2.41 -16.57
N ARG A 89 -0.83 3.75 -16.39
CA ARG A 89 0.41 4.56 -16.43
C ARG A 89 1.36 4.16 -15.30
N ASN A 90 0.81 3.91 -14.13
CA ASN A 90 1.57 3.52 -12.96
C ASN A 90 2.28 2.18 -13.19
N VAL A 91 1.56 1.17 -13.70
CA VAL A 91 2.14 -0.15 -14.00
C VAL A 91 3.19 -0.07 -15.11
N GLN A 92 2.97 0.74 -16.15
CA GLN A 92 3.99 0.98 -17.19
C GLN A 92 5.28 1.57 -16.60
N SER A 93 5.16 2.53 -15.68
CA SER A 93 6.32 3.15 -15.03
C SER A 93 7.05 2.19 -14.08
N LEU A 94 6.34 1.27 -13.40
CA LEU A 94 6.94 0.18 -12.63
C LEU A 94 7.78 -0.73 -13.52
N ILE A 95 7.23 -1.16 -14.66
CA ILE A 95 7.90 -2.05 -15.62
C ILE A 95 9.14 -1.38 -16.21
N ALA A 96 9.07 -0.07 -16.47
CA ALA A 96 10.18 0.74 -16.94
C ALA A 96 11.28 0.92 -15.87
N GLY A 97 11.01 0.59 -14.60
CA GLY A 97 11.96 0.73 -13.50
C GLY A 97 12.05 2.13 -12.90
N ASN A 98 11.07 2.99 -13.16
CA ASN A 98 11.03 4.35 -12.59
C ASN A 98 10.75 4.34 -11.07
N PHE A 99 10.20 3.26 -10.55
CA PHE A 99 10.05 2.98 -9.12
C PHE A 99 10.07 1.48 -8.84
N ASP A 100 10.23 1.12 -7.56
CA ASP A 100 10.45 -0.24 -7.11
C ASP A 100 9.15 -0.97 -6.80
N TYR A 101 8.16 -0.24 -6.27
CA TYR A 101 6.86 -0.76 -5.84
C TYR A 101 5.72 0.12 -6.32
N THR A 102 4.55 -0.49 -6.48
CA THR A 102 3.34 0.27 -6.79
C THR A 102 2.13 -0.28 -6.06
N MET A 103 1.23 0.62 -5.66
CA MET A 103 -0.16 0.28 -5.36
C MET A 103 -1.03 0.69 -6.54
N ALA A 104 -1.60 -0.30 -7.23
CA ALA A 104 -2.37 -0.11 -8.46
C ALA A 104 -3.54 -1.11 -8.54
N GLY A 105 -4.40 -0.94 -9.54
CA GLY A 105 -5.44 -1.92 -9.86
C GLY A 105 -4.86 -3.22 -10.41
N VAL A 106 -5.53 -4.33 -10.14
CA VAL A 106 -5.09 -5.67 -10.55
C VAL A 106 -5.13 -5.88 -12.07
N THR A 107 -6.16 -5.37 -12.76
CA THR A 107 -6.35 -5.57 -14.21
C THR A 107 -5.16 -5.10 -15.05
N PRO A 108 -4.59 -3.89 -14.86
CA PRO A 108 -3.39 -3.47 -15.58
C PRO A 108 -2.15 -4.34 -15.29
N LEU A 109 -2.01 -4.89 -14.08
CA LEU A 109 -0.91 -5.81 -13.74
C LEU A 109 -1.05 -7.13 -14.52
N VAL A 110 -2.27 -7.70 -14.57
CA VAL A 110 -2.57 -8.90 -15.34
C VAL A 110 -2.29 -8.66 -16.83
N ARG A 111 -2.79 -7.57 -17.41
CA ARG A 111 -2.55 -7.22 -18.82
C ARG A 111 -1.09 -7.02 -19.15
N ALA A 112 -0.34 -6.38 -18.26
CA ALA A 112 1.11 -6.25 -18.43
C ALA A 112 1.80 -7.62 -18.45
N ARG A 113 1.35 -8.56 -17.60
CA ARG A 113 1.85 -9.94 -17.58
C ARG A 113 1.53 -10.68 -18.88
N LEU A 114 0.31 -10.55 -19.40
CA LEU A 114 -0.10 -11.13 -20.69
C LEU A 114 0.73 -10.60 -21.85
N ASN A 115 1.18 -9.35 -21.79
CA ASN A 115 2.06 -8.73 -22.78
C ASN A 115 3.55 -9.02 -22.55
N GLY A 116 3.91 -9.99 -21.69
CA GLY A 116 5.28 -10.46 -21.49
C GLY A 116 6.12 -9.65 -20.50
N ALA A 117 5.54 -8.66 -19.84
CA ALA A 117 6.20 -7.99 -18.72
C ALA A 117 6.21 -8.88 -17.46
N ASP A 118 6.98 -8.48 -16.43
CA ASP A 118 7.22 -9.27 -15.23
C ASP A 118 6.64 -8.69 -13.91
N PRO A 119 5.53 -7.91 -13.92
CA PRO A 119 4.96 -7.46 -12.66
C PRO A 119 4.46 -8.65 -11.84
N VAL A 120 4.55 -8.52 -10.51
CA VAL A 120 4.09 -9.54 -9.57
C VAL A 120 3.41 -8.89 -8.38
N ILE A 121 2.23 -9.39 -8.02
CA ILE A 121 1.44 -8.96 -6.88
C ILE A 121 2.05 -9.55 -5.61
N LEU A 122 2.28 -8.72 -4.59
CA LEU A 122 2.80 -9.11 -3.28
C LEU A 122 1.73 -9.12 -2.19
N ALA A 123 0.74 -8.21 -2.30
CA ALA A 123 -0.33 -8.05 -1.31
C ALA A 123 -1.58 -7.44 -1.94
N ALA A 124 -2.73 -7.58 -1.26
CA ALA A 124 -3.96 -6.88 -1.58
C ALA A 124 -4.63 -6.38 -0.29
N ILE A 125 -5.01 -5.11 -0.25
CA ILE A 125 -5.68 -4.49 0.90
C ILE A 125 -7.09 -5.07 1.08
N ALA A 126 -7.76 -5.39 -0.01
CA ALA A 126 -9.04 -6.08 -0.01
C ALA A 126 -9.14 -7.06 -1.19
N ASN A 127 -9.94 -8.09 -1.02
CA ASN A 127 -10.22 -9.12 -2.03
C ASN A 127 -11.57 -8.90 -2.73
N TYR A 128 -12.06 -7.69 -2.69
CA TYR A 128 -13.24 -7.19 -3.41
C TYR A 128 -12.95 -5.75 -3.89
N SER A 129 -13.56 -5.37 -5.00
CA SER A 129 -13.49 -4.00 -5.48
C SER A 129 -14.50 -3.12 -4.74
N THR A 130 -14.29 -1.81 -4.79
CA THR A 130 -15.21 -0.81 -4.22
C THR A 130 -15.70 0.14 -5.30
N GLN A 131 -15.68 -0.29 -6.56
CA GLN A 131 -16.11 0.54 -7.67
C GLN A 131 -17.64 0.68 -7.69
N GLN A 132 -18.10 1.86 -8.02
CA GLN A 132 -19.51 2.24 -8.09
C GLN A 132 -19.75 3.07 -9.34
N ILE A 133 -20.94 2.93 -9.94
CA ILE A 133 -21.44 3.90 -10.92
C ILE A 133 -22.32 4.88 -10.20
N ILE A 134 -21.85 6.11 -10.11
CA ILE A 134 -22.55 7.22 -9.47
C ILE A 134 -23.03 8.21 -10.53
N VAL A 135 -24.24 8.70 -10.39
CA VAL A 135 -24.91 9.58 -11.35
C VAL A 135 -25.17 10.96 -10.77
N ALA A 136 -25.10 11.97 -11.62
CA ALA A 136 -25.44 13.35 -11.21
C ALA A 136 -26.93 13.42 -10.83
N PRO A 137 -27.31 14.15 -9.77
CA PRO A 137 -28.69 14.22 -9.28
C PRO A 137 -29.70 14.67 -10.37
N GLN A 138 -29.24 15.60 -11.22
CA GLN A 138 -30.05 16.20 -12.28
C GLN A 138 -30.08 15.36 -13.57
N ALA A 139 -29.33 14.24 -13.66
CA ALA A 139 -29.20 13.47 -14.89
C ALA A 139 -30.44 12.62 -15.23
N GLY A 140 -31.35 12.42 -14.26
CA GLY A 140 -32.56 11.62 -14.42
C GLY A 140 -32.31 10.11 -14.61
N ILE A 141 -31.10 9.65 -14.27
CA ILE A 141 -30.63 8.26 -14.41
C ILE A 141 -30.91 7.52 -13.11
N ARG A 142 -31.53 6.34 -13.17
CA ARG A 142 -31.89 5.52 -12.02
C ARG A 142 -31.40 4.08 -12.11
N LYS A 143 -31.04 3.61 -13.30
CA LYS A 143 -30.57 2.26 -13.58
C LYS A 143 -29.57 2.25 -14.74
N LEU A 144 -28.87 1.15 -14.94
CA LEU A 144 -27.84 1.02 -15.98
C LEU A 144 -28.37 1.28 -17.41
N ASP A 145 -29.61 0.84 -17.71
CA ASP A 145 -30.23 1.06 -19.04
C ASP A 145 -30.35 2.54 -19.41
N ASP A 146 -30.53 3.42 -18.41
CA ASP A 146 -30.69 4.86 -18.61
C ASP A 146 -29.38 5.55 -19.04
N LEU A 147 -28.25 4.81 -19.02
CA LEU A 147 -26.97 5.29 -19.50
C LEU A 147 -26.85 5.34 -21.03
N ARG A 148 -27.83 4.79 -21.77
CA ARG A 148 -27.83 4.86 -23.24
C ARG A 148 -27.77 6.31 -23.72
N GLY A 149 -26.80 6.63 -24.61
CA GLY A 149 -26.55 7.98 -25.11
C GLY A 149 -25.93 8.95 -24.10
N LYS A 150 -25.52 8.47 -22.93
CA LYS A 150 -24.91 9.29 -21.90
C LYS A 150 -23.39 9.27 -21.93
N ILE A 151 -22.76 10.23 -21.25
CA ILE A 151 -21.30 10.32 -21.04
C ILE A 151 -21.01 9.84 -19.63
N VAL A 152 -20.17 8.81 -19.50
CA VAL A 152 -19.72 8.26 -18.22
C VAL A 152 -18.22 8.48 -18.07
N GLY A 153 -17.82 9.14 -16.98
CA GLY A 153 -16.42 9.39 -16.66
C GLY A 153 -15.73 8.18 -16.02
N VAL A 154 -14.49 7.93 -16.44
CA VAL A 154 -13.57 6.98 -15.80
C VAL A 154 -12.23 7.68 -15.53
N THR A 155 -11.45 7.19 -14.58
CA THR A 155 -10.14 7.81 -14.30
C THR A 155 -9.18 7.71 -15.50
N GLN A 156 -9.08 6.50 -16.07
CA GLN A 156 -8.32 6.18 -17.27
C GLN A 156 -8.94 4.96 -17.96
N TYR A 157 -8.77 4.86 -19.28
CA TYR A 157 -9.10 3.62 -19.99
C TYR A 157 -8.24 2.47 -19.47
N GLY A 158 -8.87 1.31 -19.21
CA GLY A 158 -8.23 0.15 -18.61
C GLY A 158 -7.97 0.25 -17.09
N SER A 159 -8.45 1.29 -16.43
CA SER A 159 -8.47 1.35 -14.95
C SER A 159 -9.53 0.39 -14.37
N GLU A 160 -9.53 0.21 -13.04
CA GLU A 160 -10.57 -0.59 -12.37
C GLU A 160 -11.97 -0.03 -12.62
N GLY A 161 -12.15 1.29 -12.53
CA GLY A 161 -13.43 1.95 -12.82
C GLY A 161 -13.89 1.74 -14.27
N ASP A 162 -12.99 1.82 -15.25
CA ASP A 162 -13.31 1.52 -16.65
C ASP A 162 -13.67 0.05 -16.84
N THR A 163 -12.92 -0.86 -16.23
CA THR A 163 -13.18 -2.29 -16.28
C THR A 163 -14.55 -2.62 -15.68
N PHE A 164 -14.83 -2.09 -14.50
CA PHE A 164 -16.13 -2.25 -13.85
C PHE A 164 -17.27 -1.69 -14.70
N LEU A 165 -17.14 -0.45 -15.18
CA LEU A 165 -18.15 0.17 -16.05
C LEU A 165 -18.48 -0.70 -17.26
N ARG A 166 -17.47 -1.22 -17.95
CA ARG A 166 -17.67 -2.08 -19.13
C ARG A 166 -18.40 -3.38 -18.80
N ILE A 167 -18.12 -3.97 -17.61
CA ILE A 167 -18.84 -5.17 -17.13
C ILE A 167 -20.31 -4.80 -16.86
N ALA A 168 -20.55 -3.71 -16.13
CA ALA A 168 -21.89 -3.25 -15.78
C ALA A 168 -22.72 -2.90 -17.03
N LEU A 169 -22.14 -2.20 -18.00
CA LEU A 169 -22.83 -1.89 -19.27
C LEU A 169 -23.20 -3.16 -20.03
N LYS A 170 -22.28 -4.12 -20.15
CA LYS A 170 -22.56 -5.39 -20.83
C LYS A 170 -23.64 -6.20 -20.13
N SER A 171 -23.71 -6.21 -18.80
CA SER A 171 -24.76 -6.92 -18.05
C SER A 171 -26.16 -6.31 -18.29
N ALA A 172 -26.22 -5.00 -18.62
CA ALA A 172 -27.44 -4.29 -19.00
C ALA A 172 -27.71 -4.32 -20.54
N GLY A 173 -26.97 -5.11 -21.31
CA GLY A 173 -27.13 -5.18 -22.78
C GLY A 173 -26.69 -3.92 -23.53
N LEU A 174 -25.86 -3.08 -22.89
CA LEU A 174 -25.30 -1.87 -23.49
C LEU A 174 -23.88 -2.15 -24.03
N ARG A 175 -23.56 -1.61 -25.19
CA ARG A 175 -22.25 -1.73 -25.80
C ARG A 175 -21.38 -0.55 -25.38
N PRO A 176 -20.28 -0.79 -24.61
CA PRO A 176 -19.34 0.27 -24.27
C PRO A 176 -18.79 0.96 -25.53
N ASP A 177 -18.57 2.26 -25.45
CA ASP A 177 -18.06 3.14 -26.52
C ASP A 177 -19.01 3.29 -27.74
N VAL A 178 -20.14 2.56 -27.78
CA VAL A 178 -21.16 2.63 -28.86
C VAL A 178 -22.47 3.20 -28.33
N ASP A 179 -23.05 2.53 -27.34
CA ASP A 179 -24.30 2.96 -26.72
C ASP A 179 -24.09 3.98 -25.58
N VAL A 180 -22.87 4.02 -25.01
CA VAL A 180 -22.44 4.90 -23.91
C VAL A 180 -21.08 5.47 -24.26
N THR A 181 -20.93 6.80 -24.17
CA THR A 181 -19.63 7.46 -24.36
C THR A 181 -18.83 7.36 -23.07
N ILE A 182 -17.66 6.70 -23.12
CA ILE A 182 -16.75 6.64 -21.98
C ILE A 182 -15.73 7.78 -22.10
N PHE A 183 -15.62 8.61 -21.04
CA PHE A 183 -14.77 9.79 -21.02
C PHE A 183 -13.67 9.66 -19.96
N GLN A 184 -12.43 9.87 -20.34
CA GLN A 184 -11.29 9.82 -19.45
C GLN A 184 -11.10 11.15 -18.72
N THR A 185 -11.26 11.16 -17.38
CA THR A 185 -11.18 12.36 -16.53
C THR A 185 -9.78 12.65 -16.01
N GLY A 186 -8.88 11.65 -16.01
CA GLY A 186 -7.51 11.76 -15.53
C GLY A 186 -7.32 11.48 -14.04
N GLY A 187 -8.39 11.33 -13.26
CA GLY A 187 -8.30 11.02 -11.83
C GLY A 187 -9.67 10.98 -11.13
N GLY A 188 -9.75 10.32 -9.98
CA GLY A 188 -11.01 10.18 -9.24
C GLY A 188 -11.61 11.51 -8.79
N ALA A 189 -10.79 12.43 -8.27
CA ALA A 189 -11.23 13.78 -7.90
C ALA A 189 -11.76 14.55 -9.12
N ASN A 190 -11.11 14.43 -10.28
CA ASN A 190 -11.56 15.04 -11.53
C ASN A 190 -12.91 14.45 -11.99
N THR A 191 -13.12 13.13 -11.76
CA THR A 191 -14.41 12.49 -12.05
C THR A 191 -15.53 13.13 -11.21
N VAL A 192 -15.30 13.34 -9.91
CA VAL A 192 -16.25 13.99 -9.00
C VAL A 192 -16.53 15.43 -9.45
N GLN A 193 -15.49 16.21 -9.80
CA GLN A 193 -15.64 17.58 -10.28
C GLN A 193 -16.39 17.64 -11.62
N ALA A 194 -16.09 16.75 -12.56
CA ALA A 194 -16.77 16.69 -13.85
C ALA A 194 -18.25 16.32 -13.70
N LEU A 195 -18.58 15.43 -12.75
CA LEU A 195 -19.95 15.04 -12.40
C LEU A 195 -20.71 16.24 -11.80
N ALA A 196 -20.13 16.91 -10.81
CA ALA A 196 -20.72 18.07 -10.16
C ALA A 196 -20.93 19.23 -11.14
N ALA A 197 -20.02 19.41 -12.10
CA ALA A 197 -20.11 20.44 -13.14
C ALA A 197 -21.06 20.06 -14.31
N GLY A 198 -21.69 18.87 -14.28
CA GLY A 198 -22.57 18.38 -15.36
C GLY A 198 -21.84 18.08 -16.68
N LYS A 199 -20.51 17.98 -16.68
CA LYS A 199 -19.72 17.63 -17.87
C LYS A 199 -19.82 16.15 -18.23
N ILE A 200 -20.14 15.30 -17.26
CA ILE A 200 -20.46 13.90 -17.39
C ILE A 200 -21.78 13.62 -16.66
N HIS A 201 -22.53 12.64 -17.12
CA HIS A 201 -23.84 12.26 -16.56
C HIS A 201 -23.68 11.26 -15.40
N ALA A 202 -22.64 10.43 -15.48
CA ALA A 202 -22.28 9.44 -14.48
C ALA A 202 -20.75 9.34 -14.38
N GLY A 203 -20.25 8.75 -13.28
CA GLY A 203 -18.84 8.44 -13.09
C GLY A 203 -18.65 7.05 -12.49
N ALA A 204 -17.71 6.28 -13.02
CA ALA A 204 -17.28 5.03 -12.44
C ALA A 204 -16.06 5.30 -11.55
N THR A 205 -16.26 5.26 -10.23
CA THR A 205 -15.24 5.55 -9.21
C THR A 205 -15.61 4.84 -7.91
N GLY A 206 -14.71 4.78 -6.94
CA GLY A 206 -14.94 4.10 -5.67
C GLY A 206 -14.34 4.82 -4.48
N GLY A 207 -14.47 4.22 -3.30
CA GLY A 207 -13.90 4.71 -2.05
C GLY A 207 -14.31 6.14 -1.71
N SER A 208 -13.36 6.95 -1.28
CA SER A 208 -13.57 8.35 -0.88
C SER A 208 -14.15 9.23 -1.98
N ASN A 209 -13.82 8.98 -3.26
CA ASN A 209 -14.36 9.76 -4.37
C ASN A 209 -15.86 9.50 -4.56
N ALA A 210 -16.30 8.25 -4.49
CA ALA A 210 -17.73 7.92 -4.55
C ALA A 210 -18.48 8.53 -3.35
N LEU A 211 -17.92 8.43 -2.13
CA LEU A 211 -18.49 9.04 -0.94
C LEU A 211 -18.60 10.55 -1.08
N GLN A 212 -17.57 11.22 -1.60
CA GLN A 212 -17.60 12.67 -1.85
C GLN A 212 -18.68 13.04 -2.85
N ALA A 213 -18.81 12.30 -3.96
CA ALA A 213 -19.87 12.56 -4.93
C ALA A 213 -21.28 12.37 -4.33
N LYS A 214 -21.49 11.32 -3.52
CA LYS A 214 -22.77 11.09 -2.82
C LYS A 214 -23.12 12.23 -1.88
N ARG A 215 -22.15 12.83 -1.19
CA ARG A 215 -22.35 14.02 -0.35
C ARG A 215 -22.76 15.27 -1.16
N LEU A 216 -22.37 15.33 -2.42
CA LEU A 216 -22.81 16.36 -3.35
C LEU A 216 -24.16 16.01 -4.01
N GLY A 217 -24.86 14.98 -3.51
CA GLY A 217 -26.17 14.55 -3.95
C GLY A 217 -26.17 13.52 -5.09
N ALA A 218 -25.01 13.02 -5.51
CA ALA A 218 -24.95 11.97 -6.52
C ALA A 218 -25.55 10.65 -5.99
N LEU A 219 -26.16 9.87 -6.88
CA LEU A 219 -26.83 8.60 -6.56
C LEU A 219 -26.00 7.43 -7.11
N GLU A 220 -25.93 6.36 -6.35
CA GLU A 220 -25.39 5.08 -6.84
C GLU A 220 -26.46 4.32 -7.62
N ILE A 221 -26.09 3.73 -8.77
CA ILE A 221 -26.97 2.90 -9.58
C ILE A 221 -26.41 1.49 -9.83
N ALA A 222 -25.17 1.25 -9.49
CA ALA A 222 -24.54 -0.07 -9.51
C ALA A 222 -23.25 -0.05 -8.69
N SER A 223 -22.90 -1.19 -8.09
CA SER A 223 -21.62 -1.41 -7.41
C SER A 223 -21.07 -2.81 -7.67
N ASP A 224 -19.74 -2.95 -7.53
CA ASP A 224 -19.08 -4.26 -7.58
C ASP A 224 -19.65 -5.22 -6.52
N GLU A 225 -20.02 -4.70 -5.37
CA GLU A 225 -20.60 -5.49 -4.27
C GLU A 225 -21.96 -6.09 -4.65
N GLU A 226 -22.87 -5.27 -5.20
CA GLU A 226 -24.18 -5.74 -5.66
C GLU A 226 -24.06 -6.74 -6.82
N MET A 227 -23.12 -6.49 -7.74
CA MET A 227 -22.86 -7.35 -8.89
C MET A 227 -22.01 -8.58 -8.53
N LYS A 228 -21.56 -8.73 -7.28
CA LYS A 228 -20.73 -9.85 -6.78
C LYS A 228 -19.45 -10.05 -7.61
N ILE A 229 -18.82 -8.96 -8.00
CA ILE A 229 -17.58 -9.00 -8.79
C ILE A 229 -16.39 -9.17 -7.86
N LEU A 230 -15.77 -10.35 -7.86
CA LEU A 230 -14.50 -10.56 -7.18
C LEU A 230 -13.38 -9.83 -7.92
N ALA A 231 -12.62 -9.03 -7.17
CA ALA A 231 -11.44 -8.33 -7.65
C ALA A 231 -10.50 -8.03 -6.49
N LEU A 232 -9.25 -7.73 -6.76
CA LEU A 232 -8.31 -7.23 -5.74
C LEU A 232 -8.33 -5.71 -5.73
N ALA A 233 -8.39 -5.12 -4.55
CA ALA A 233 -8.28 -3.67 -4.37
C ALA A 233 -7.05 -3.31 -3.53
N GLY A 234 -6.46 -2.13 -3.81
CA GLY A 234 -5.24 -1.70 -3.14
C GLY A 234 -4.11 -2.70 -3.32
N THR A 235 -3.90 -3.17 -4.54
CA THR A 235 -2.92 -4.21 -4.86
C THR A 235 -1.51 -3.63 -4.83
N LEU A 236 -0.67 -4.18 -3.95
CA LEU A 236 0.77 -3.90 -3.91
C LEU A 236 1.49 -4.83 -4.88
N ALA A 237 2.32 -4.26 -5.74
CA ALA A 237 3.09 -5.01 -6.72
C ALA A 237 4.54 -4.50 -6.85
N THR A 238 5.40 -5.38 -7.35
CA THR A 238 6.78 -5.11 -7.80
C THR A 238 7.03 -5.87 -9.11
N THR A 239 8.30 -6.07 -9.49
CA THR A 239 8.67 -6.92 -10.63
C THR A 239 9.43 -8.17 -10.16
N ARG A 240 9.34 -9.29 -10.91
CA ARG A 240 10.15 -10.49 -10.62
C ARG A 240 11.64 -10.17 -10.69
N ARG A 241 12.03 -9.26 -11.60
CA ARG A 241 13.41 -8.75 -11.69
C ARG A 241 13.86 -8.09 -10.40
N LYS A 242 13.01 -7.28 -9.75
CA LYS A 242 13.31 -6.63 -8.45
C LYS A 242 13.50 -7.70 -7.36
N ILE A 243 12.62 -8.69 -7.28
CA ILE A 243 12.73 -9.80 -6.32
C ILE A 243 14.03 -10.58 -6.53
N ALA A 244 14.37 -10.90 -7.78
CA ALA A 244 15.59 -11.65 -8.09
C ALA A 244 16.86 -10.85 -7.75
N ARG A 245 16.83 -9.52 -7.91
CA ARG A 245 17.96 -8.64 -7.60
C ARG A 245 18.19 -8.50 -6.10
N ASP A 246 17.12 -8.35 -5.31
CA ASP A 246 17.22 -8.13 -3.87
C ASP A 246 15.97 -8.62 -3.12
N ARG A 247 15.88 -9.93 -2.94
CA ARG A 247 14.77 -10.55 -2.19
C ARG A 247 14.69 -10.06 -0.74
N GLN A 248 15.83 -9.74 -0.12
CA GLN A 248 15.86 -9.28 1.27
C GLN A 248 15.26 -7.87 1.42
N GLU A 249 15.51 -6.98 0.49
CA GLU A 249 14.87 -5.65 0.47
C GLU A 249 13.35 -5.79 0.32
N VAL A 250 12.89 -6.66 -0.59
CA VAL A 250 11.46 -6.93 -0.77
C VAL A 250 10.85 -7.52 0.52
N ALA A 251 11.55 -8.43 1.20
CA ALA A 251 11.10 -8.97 2.48
C ALA A 251 11.00 -7.88 3.56
N ASN A 252 11.96 -6.96 3.62
CA ASN A 252 11.96 -5.83 4.54
C ASN A 252 10.80 -4.87 4.23
N PHE A 253 10.54 -4.60 2.94
CA PHE A 253 9.38 -3.80 2.52
C PHE A 253 8.06 -4.45 2.97
N MET A 254 7.91 -5.75 2.77
CA MET A 254 6.70 -6.49 3.18
C MET A 254 6.52 -6.51 4.70
N ARG A 255 7.61 -6.61 5.49
CA ARG A 255 7.56 -6.44 6.95
C ARG A 255 7.06 -5.06 7.34
N ALA A 256 7.63 -4.01 6.74
CA ALA A 256 7.21 -2.63 6.97
C ALA A 256 5.74 -2.41 6.57
N PHE A 257 5.30 -2.97 5.46
CA PHE A 257 3.93 -2.86 4.98
C PHE A 257 2.93 -3.52 5.95
N VAL A 258 3.22 -4.72 6.44
CA VAL A 258 2.36 -5.43 7.41
C VAL A 258 2.37 -4.75 8.78
N GLU A 259 3.53 -4.24 9.24
CA GLU A 259 3.61 -3.43 10.47
C GLU A 259 2.81 -2.12 10.35
N ALA A 260 2.82 -1.49 9.18
CA ALA A 260 2.02 -0.29 8.93
C ALA A 260 0.51 -0.59 8.94
N ILE A 261 0.07 -1.75 8.46
CA ILE A 261 -1.31 -2.22 8.62
C ILE A 261 -1.66 -2.37 10.10
N HIS A 262 -0.79 -2.99 10.88
CA HIS A 262 -0.97 -3.12 12.32
C HIS A 262 -1.07 -1.75 13.00
N PHE A 263 -0.16 -0.82 12.68
CA PHE A 263 -0.21 0.55 13.19
C PHE A 263 -1.53 1.24 12.84
N PHE A 264 -1.98 1.13 11.59
CA PHE A 264 -3.25 1.68 11.15
C PHE A 264 -4.42 1.17 12.00
N LYS A 265 -4.44 -0.12 12.31
CA LYS A 265 -5.52 -0.77 13.07
C LYS A 265 -5.50 -0.41 14.56
N THR A 266 -4.34 -0.12 15.13
CA THR A 266 -4.15 0.06 16.59
C THR A 266 -3.96 1.51 17.02
N ASN A 267 -3.63 2.43 16.10
CA ASN A 267 -3.33 3.83 16.41
C ASN A 267 -4.31 4.78 15.70
N ARG A 268 -5.58 4.76 16.14
CA ARG A 268 -6.69 5.47 15.50
C ARG A 268 -6.41 6.95 15.21
N GLU A 269 -6.03 7.71 16.23
CA GLU A 269 -5.87 9.16 16.09
C GLU A 269 -4.72 9.54 15.14
N ALA A 270 -3.58 8.86 15.26
CA ALA A 270 -2.44 9.08 14.38
C ALA A 270 -2.79 8.70 12.93
N SER A 271 -3.48 7.57 12.73
CA SER A 271 -3.92 7.11 11.42
C SER A 271 -4.88 8.09 10.76
N ILE A 272 -5.87 8.61 11.51
CA ILE A 272 -6.80 9.62 10.99
C ILE A 272 -6.08 10.91 10.58
N ARG A 273 -5.13 11.41 11.39
CA ARG A 273 -4.33 12.60 11.02
C ARG A 273 -3.52 12.37 9.74
N ILE A 274 -2.91 11.18 9.61
CA ILE A 274 -2.15 10.83 8.42
C ILE A 274 -3.08 10.71 7.21
N MET A 275 -4.26 10.07 7.36
CA MET A 275 -5.27 9.98 6.30
C MET A 275 -5.72 11.37 5.83
N GLN A 276 -6.03 12.29 6.75
CA GLN A 276 -6.42 13.66 6.38
C GLN A 276 -5.36 14.34 5.50
N LYS A 277 -4.11 14.28 5.92
CA LYS A 277 -2.98 14.85 5.16
C LYS A 277 -2.82 14.17 3.80
N PHE A 278 -2.88 12.84 3.77
CA PHE A 278 -2.73 12.04 2.55
C PHE A 278 -3.86 12.29 1.55
N MET A 279 -5.08 12.50 2.03
CA MET A 279 -6.29 12.74 1.24
C MET A 279 -6.57 14.23 1.04
N ALA A 280 -5.52 15.05 0.88
CA ALA A 280 -5.58 16.48 0.58
C ALA A 280 -6.39 17.32 1.58
N GLY A 281 -6.34 16.98 2.86
CA GLY A 281 -6.97 17.74 3.93
C GLY A 281 -8.48 17.55 4.04
N LEU A 282 -9.01 16.39 3.62
CA LEU A 282 -10.43 16.09 3.80
C LEU A 282 -10.90 16.33 5.25
N PRO A 283 -12.12 16.85 5.47
CA PRO A 283 -12.67 17.09 6.80
C PRO A 283 -12.70 15.79 7.63
N ILE A 284 -12.55 15.94 8.95
CA ILE A 284 -12.54 14.80 9.87
C ILE A 284 -13.84 14.00 9.86
N GLU A 285 -14.95 14.68 9.58
CA GLU A 285 -16.28 14.10 9.47
C GLU A 285 -16.40 13.13 8.27
N ILE A 286 -15.49 13.25 7.29
CA ILE A 286 -15.34 12.31 6.17
C ILE A 286 -14.34 11.22 6.54
N VAL A 287 -13.18 11.63 7.05
CA VAL A 287 -12.06 10.71 7.25
C VAL A 287 -12.31 9.74 8.40
N SER A 288 -12.99 10.18 9.47
CA SER A 288 -13.21 9.33 10.66
C SER A 288 -14.14 8.12 10.39
N PRO A 289 -15.30 8.26 9.74
CA PRO A 289 -16.09 7.11 9.30
C PRO A 289 -15.34 6.21 8.32
N LEU A 290 -14.64 6.81 7.35
CA LEU A 290 -13.86 6.08 6.36
C LEU A 290 -12.72 5.26 7.00
N TYR A 291 -12.05 5.81 8.03
CA TYR A 291 -11.08 5.08 8.82
C TYR A 291 -11.69 3.84 9.48
N ASN A 292 -12.87 3.99 10.12
CA ASN A 292 -13.52 2.86 10.79
C ASN A 292 -13.86 1.75 9.78
N GLU A 293 -14.47 2.11 8.66
CA GLU A 293 -14.82 1.17 7.61
C GLU A 293 -13.57 0.47 7.06
N THR A 294 -12.51 1.23 6.75
CA THR A 294 -11.25 0.67 6.24
C THR A 294 -10.59 -0.24 7.27
N LYS A 295 -10.52 0.17 8.54
CA LYS A 295 -9.94 -0.62 9.63
C LYS A 295 -10.61 -1.98 9.79
N ASP A 296 -11.96 -2.01 9.72
CA ASP A 296 -12.72 -3.23 9.93
C ASP A 296 -12.57 -4.22 8.77
N ARG A 297 -12.44 -3.71 7.55
CA ARG A 297 -12.25 -4.50 6.33
C ARG A 297 -10.80 -4.88 6.04
N LEU A 298 -9.83 -4.12 6.56
CA LEU A 298 -8.41 -4.33 6.30
C LEU A 298 -7.90 -5.60 6.98
N PRO A 299 -7.40 -6.62 6.25
CA PRO A 299 -6.87 -7.82 6.86
C PRO A 299 -5.55 -7.56 7.58
N ALA A 300 -5.31 -8.24 8.69
CA ALA A 300 -4.03 -8.16 9.41
C ALA A 300 -2.86 -8.67 8.53
N LEU A 301 -3.12 -9.69 7.73
CA LEU A 301 -2.22 -10.20 6.70
C LEU A 301 -2.88 -10.00 5.33
N PRO A 302 -2.37 -9.10 4.48
CA PRO A 302 -3.04 -8.70 3.23
C PRO A 302 -2.79 -9.71 2.11
N MET A 303 -3.17 -10.98 2.33
CA MET A 303 -2.98 -12.07 1.38
C MET A 303 -3.92 -11.92 0.18
N PRO A 304 -3.40 -11.85 -1.05
CA PRO A 304 -4.24 -11.82 -2.25
C PRO A 304 -5.04 -13.13 -2.38
N MET A 305 -6.35 -13.04 -2.57
CA MET A 305 -7.21 -14.20 -2.78
C MET A 305 -7.00 -14.76 -4.19
N LYS A 306 -6.70 -16.05 -4.28
CA LYS A 306 -6.46 -16.71 -5.58
C LYS A 306 -7.69 -16.66 -6.48
N GLU A 307 -8.86 -16.84 -5.92
CA GLU A 307 -10.16 -16.79 -6.61
C GLU A 307 -10.43 -15.40 -7.20
N ALA A 308 -10.03 -14.33 -6.50
CA ALA A 308 -10.15 -12.97 -7.02
C ALA A 308 -9.18 -12.71 -8.19
N ILE A 309 -7.96 -13.24 -8.12
CA ILE A 309 -7.02 -13.19 -9.25
C ILE A 309 -7.57 -13.99 -10.42
N GLN A 310 -8.04 -15.21 -10.18
CA GLN A 310 -8.62 -16.07 -11.21
C GLN A 310 -9.82 -15.39 -11.89
N SER A 311 -10.70 -14.78 -11.11
CA SER A 311 -11.84 -14.02 -11.64
C SER A 311 -11.42 -12.87 -12.57
N VAL A 312 -10.26 -12.25 -12.34
CA VAL A 312 -9.70 -11.25 -13.28
C VAL A 312 -9.17 -11.90 -14.54
N LEU A 313 -8.44 -13.01 -14.42
CA LEU A 313 -7.92 -13.78 -15.58
C LEU A 313 -9.06 -14.29 -16.48
N ASP A 314 -10.14 -14.80 -15.88
CA ASP A 314 -11.30 -15.34 -16.62
C ASP A 314 -12.04 -14.27 -17.41
N ARG A 315 -11.97 -13.01 -16.97
CA ARG A 315 -12.60 -11.86 -17.67
C ARG A 315 -11.73 -11.26 -18.77
N GLU A 316 -10.44 -11.59 -18.82
CA GLU A 316 -9.58 -11.09 -19.91
C GLU A 316 -9.92 -11.76 -21.23
N THR A 317 -9.93 -10.94 -22.30
CA THR A 317 -10.26 -11.39 -23.65
C THR A 317 -9.07 -12.01 -24.38
N ASP A 318 -7.84 -11.75 -23.91
CA ASP A 318 -6.63 -12.34 -24.48
C ASP A 318 -6.61 -13.86 -24.18
N PRO A 319 -6.53 -14.73 -25.21
CA PRO A 319 -6.50 -16.18 -25.02
C PRO A 319 -5.36 -16.67 -24.12
N LYS A 320 -4.25 -15.93 -24.02
CA LYS A 320 -3.13 -16.24 -23.13
C LYS A 320 -3.54 -16.25 -21.66
N ALA A 321 -4.59 -15.52 -21.28
CA ALA A 321 -5.08 -15.47 -19.90
C ALA A 321 -5.50 -16.85 -19.39
N ARG A 322 -6.02 -17.73 -20.28
CA ARG A 322 -6.44 -19.09 -19.95
C ARG A 322 -5.29 -20.01 -19.53
N ALA A 323 -4.05 -19.69 -19.93
CA ALA A 323 -2.86 -20.43 -19.56
C ALA A 323 -2.23 -19.97 -18.25
N LEU A 324 -2.63 -18.80 -17.73
CA LEU A 324 -2.10 -18.25 -16.49
C LEU A 324 -2.87 -18.78 -15.26
N GLN A 325 -2.10 -19.04 -14.21
CA GLN A 325 -2.62 -19.36 -12.87
C GLN A 325 -2.37 -18.16 -11.93
N PRO A 326 -3.08 -18.04 -10.81
CA PRO A 326 -2.83 -16.99 -9.83
C PRO A 326 -1.35 -16.86 -9.39
N ALA A 327 -0.61 -17.97 -9.32
CA ALA A 327 0.81 -17.97 -8.99
C ALA A 327 1.72 -17.37 -10.09
N ASP A 328 1.23 -17.24 -11.32
CA ASP A 328 1.96 -16.57 -12.40
C ASP A 328 1.93 -15.04 -12.29
N VAL A 329 0.96 -14.51 -11.56
CA VAL A 329 0.75 -13.06 -11.39
C VAL A 329 0.97 -12.58 -9.94
N ALA A 330 1.03 -13.50 -8.95
CA ALA A 330 1.27 -13.15 -7.54
C ALA A 330 2.39 -14.01 -6.92
N ASP A 331 3.13 -13.43 -5.97
CA ASP A 331 4.07 -14.16 -5.11
C ASP A 331 3.57 -14.13 -3.67
N PHE A 332 3.02 -15.24 -3.22
CA PHE A 332 2.47 -15.39 -1.88
C PHE A 332 3.53 -15.65 -0.80
N SER A 333 4.77 -15.98 -1.20
CA SER A 333 5.80 -16.48 -0.29
C SER A 333 6.19 -15.49 0.80
N PHE A 334 6.27 -14.20 0.49
CA PHE A 334 6.63 -13.17 1.47
C PHE A 334 5.63 -13.09 2.63
N LEU A 335 4.34 -13.13 2.34
CA LEU A 335 3.30 -13.10 3.37
C LEU A 335 3.21 -14.43 4.13
N GLN A 336 3.39 -15.56 3.44
CA GLN A 336 3.47 -16.88 4.07
C GLN A 336 4.68 -16.97 5.02
N ASP A 337 5.83 -16.41 4.65
CA ASP A 337 7.02 -16.36 5.48
C ASP A 337 6.79 -15.51 6.73
N LEU A 338 6.10 -14.36 6.60
CA LEU A 338 5.71 -13.52 7.74
C LEU A 338 4.74 -14.25 8.70
N GLU A 339 3.79 -14.98 8.17
CA GLU A 339 2.86 -15.79 8.96
C GLU A 339 3.59 -16.89 9.74
N LYS A 340 4.42 -17.68 9.04
CA LYS A 340 5.19 -18.80 9.62
C LYS A 340 6.20 -18.33 10.67
N SER A 341 6.84 -17.17 10.47
CA SER A 341 7.83 -16.61 11.40
C SER A 341 7.23 -16.17 12.74
N GLY A 342 5.92 -16.06 12.84
CA GLY A 342 5.25 -15.53 14.03
C GLY A 342 5.28 -13.99 14.13
N PHE A 343 5.75 -13.29 13.11
CA PHE A 343 5.86 -11.83 13.08
C PHE A 343 4.54 -11.12 13.43
N LEU A 344 3.41 -11.58 12.87
CA LEU A 344 2.11 -11.02 13.23
C LEU A 344 1.79 -11.19 14.71
N ARG A 345 2.04 -12.39 15.27
CA ARG A 345 1.75 -12.65 16.69
C ARG A 345 2.55 -11.73 17.61
N GLU A 346 3.78 -11.42 17.26
CA GLU A 346 4.62 -10.47 17.99
C GLU A 346 4.08 -9.05 17.92
N LEU A 347 3.69 -8.58 16.74
CA LEU A 347 3.11 -7.25 16.54
C LEU A 347 1.85 -7.05 17.41
N TYR A 348 0.91 -8.00 17.36
CA TYR A 348 -0.36 -7.86 18.09
C TYR A 348 -0.24 -8.11 19.60
N ARG A 349 0.75 -8.91 20.05
CA ARG A 349 1.03 -9.10 21.48
C ARG A 349 1.64 -7.87 22.14
N SER A 350 2.49 -7.13 21.44
CA SER A 350 3.15 -5.92 21.95
C SER A 350 2.18 -4.74 22.13
N SER A 351 1.03 -4.74 21.46
CA SER A 351 0.02 -3.66 21.51
C SER A 351 -1.03 -3.84 22.60
N GLY A 352 -1.01 -4.95 23.33
CA GLY A 352 -1.91 -5.23 24.45
C GLY A 352 -1.33 -4.91 25.82
N ARG A 353 -0.21 -4.17 25.88
CA ARG A 353 0.42 -3.72 27.12
C ARG A 353 0.32 -2.23 27.32
#